data_77d0ed8edc3ba2d2aa8a8a421e3cac12
#
_entry.id   77d0ed8edc3ba2d2aa8a8a421e3cac12
#
_cell.length_a   1.000
_cell.length_b   1.000
_cell.length_c   1.000
_cell.angle_alpha   90.00
_cell.angle_beta   90.00
_cell.angle_gamma   90.00
#
_symmetry.space_group_name_H-M   'P 1'
#
loop_
_entity.id
_entity.type
_entity.pdbx_description
1 polymer ?
#
loop_
_entity_poly.entity_id
_entity_poly.type
_entity_poly.pdbx_seq_one_letter_code
_entity_poly.pdbx_strand_id
1 'polypeptide(L)'
;MKCNVDVVRIRENSIQLNGWAIGKTPETEITYQVEDGAHQPIRFQYVATRRDDVSQIYFGRTVEKELGFDIQFPYERGNDYYLNAKGEGRKIRIKYNEELIRKRSSVAHKRMQKIRDLMNMETVRVCLDFWKENGLKLMD
;
A
#
# COMPACT_ATOMS: atom_id res chain seq x y z
N MET A 1 -14.86 9.20 -0.96
CA MET A 1 -13.64 8.68 -1.63
C MET A 1 -12.65 8.22 -0.59
N LYS A 2 -11.99 7.11 -0.84
CA LYS A 2 -10.93 6.58 0.01
C LYS A 2 -9.68 6.30 -0.82
N CYS A 3 -8.51 6.54 -0.27
CA CYS A 3 -7.23 6.28 -0.92
C CYS A 3 -6.24 5.77 0.13
N ASN A 4 -5.49 4.75 -0.24
CA ASN A 4 -4.44 4.21 0.63
C ASN A 4 -3.22 3.82 -0.19
N VAL A 5 -2.05 4.12 0.34
CA VAL A 5 -0.79 3.68 -0.24
C VAL A 5 -0.24 2.56 0.63
N ASP A 6 -0.20 1.34 0.07
CA ASP A 6 0.20 0.15 0.81
C ASP A 6 1.72 -0.02 0.86
N VAL A 7 2.40 0.32 -0.22
CA VAL A 7 3.84 0.11 -0.37
C VAL A 7 4.51 1.37 -0.90
N VAL A 8 5.60 1.75 -0.27
CA VAL A 8 6.48 2.83 -0.71
C VAL A 8 7.87 2.25 -0.89
N ARG A 9 8.42 2.37 -2.09
CA ARG A 9 9.78 1.92 -2.41
C ARG A 9 10.60 3.09 -2.91
N ILE A 10 11.75 3.32 -2.29
CA ILE A 10 12.71 4.32 -2.75
C ILE A 10 13.82 3.60 -3.52
N ARG A 11 14.06 4.06 -4.73
CA ARG A 11 15.21 3.66 -5.53
C ARG A 11 16.15 4.87 -5.64
N GLU A 12 17.29 4.73 -6.31
CA GLU A 12 18.33 5.76 -6.34
C GLU A 12 17.82 7.19 -6.55
N ASN A 13 17.00 7.41 -7.58
CA ASN A 13 16.49 8.74 -7.94
C ASN A 13 14.98 8.74 -8.17
N SER A 14 14.27 7.74 -7.65
CA SER A 14 12.85 7.63 -7.86
C SER A 14 12.15 7.01 -6.65
N ILE A 15 10.88 7.26 -6.54
CA ILE A 15 9.99 6.65 -5.56
C ILE A 15 8.87 5.93 -6.30
N GLN A 16 8.50 4.75 -5.80
CA GLN A 16 7.39 3.97 -6.30
C GLN A 16 6.33 3.82 -5.22
N LEU A 17 5.09 4.14 -5.57
CA LEU A 17 3.95 4.06 -4.68
C LEU A 17 2.95 3.06 -5.24
N ASN A 18 2.62 2.03 -4.48
CA ASN A 18 1.56 1.09 -4.80
C ASN A 18 0.41 1.25 -3.82
N GLY A 19 -0.78 1.38 -4.33
CA GLY A 19 -1.95 1.56 -3.49
C GLY A 19 -3.24 1.43 -4.28
N TRP A 20 -4.29 2.01 -3.74
CA TRP A 20 -5.62 1.99 -4.34
C TRP A 20 -6.39 3.24 -3.96
N ALA A 21 -7.37 3.57 -4.79
CA ALA A 21 -8.33 4.63 -4.51
C ALA A 21 -9.70 4.24 -5.04
N ILE A 22 -10.73 4.52 -4.26
CA ILE A 22 -12.10 4.18 -4.60
C ILE A 22 -13.04 5.32 -4.25
N GLY A 23 -14.14 5.41 -5.00
CA GLY A 23 -15.28 6.26 -4.69
C GLY A 23 -16.41 5.46 -4.07
N LYS A 24 -17.61 6.00 -4.10
CA LYS A 24 -18.82 5.33 -3.59
C LYS A 24 -19.19 4.11 -4.41
N THR A 25 -18.90 4.14 -5.70
CA THR A 25 -19.17 3.05 -6.62
C THR A 25 -17.89 2.59 -7.29
N PRO A 26 -17.82 1.33 -7.78
CA PRO A 26 -16.64 0.85 -8.49
C PRO A 26 -16.33 1.63 -9.77
N GLU A 27 -17.33 2.27 -10.38
CA GLU A 27 -17.19 3.00 -11.62
C GLU A 27 -16.68 4.43 -11.45
N THR A 28 -16.53 4.90 -10.21
CA THR A 28 -16.00 6.24 -9.95
C THR A 28 -14.65 6.43 -10.59
N GLU A 29 -14.53 7.46 -11.43
CA GLU A 29 -13.25 7.79 -12.04
C GLU A 29 -12.39 8.58 -11.06
N ILE A 30 -11.15 8.14 -10.91
CA ILE A 30 -10.17 8.78 -10.04
C ILE A 30 -8.95 9.11 -10.89
N THR A 31 -8.52 10.35 -10.80
CA THR A 31 -7.33 10.84 -11.49
C THR A 31 -6.24 11.15 -10.48
N TYR A 32 -5.00 10.99 -10.91
CA TYR A 32 -3.84 11.19 -10.06
C TYR A 32 -2.95 12.30 -10.60
N GLN A 33 -2.33 13.02 -9.70
CA GLN A 33 -1.35 14.04 -10.02
C GLN A 33 -0.27 14.06 -8.95
N VAL A 34 0.96 14.29 -9.35
CA VAL A 34 2.10 14.42 -8.44
C VAL A 34 2.62 15.85 -8.53
N GLU A 35 2.88 16.46 -7.38
CA GLU A 35 3.39 17.82 -7.27
C GLU A 35 4.69 17.83 -6.46
N ASP A 36 5.56 18.81 -6.76
CA ASP A 36 6.74 19.09 -5.95
C ASP A 36 6.39 19.95 -4.72
N GLY A 37 7.41 20.34 -3.95
CA GLY A 37 7.23 21.15 -2.75
C GLY A 37 6.65 22.53 -3.00
N ALA A 38 6.78 23.06 -4.22
CA ALA A 38 6.18 24.31 -4.65
C ALA A 38 4.79 24.13 -5.25
N HIS A 39 4.22 22.92 -5.13
CA HIS A 39 2.92 22.53 -5.71
C HIS A 39 2.87 22.61 -7.23
N GLN A 40 4.01 22.49 -7.89
CA GLN A 40 4.07 22.41 -9.34
C GLN A 40 3.94 20.98 -9.79
N PRO A 41 3.13 20.69 -10.84
CA PRO A 41 3.01 19.32 -11.36
C PRO A 41 4.35 18.79 -11.86
N ILE A 42 4.64 17.56 -11.55
CA ILE A 42 5.80 16.84 -12.06
C ILE A 42 5.36 15.61 -12.83
N ARG A 43 6.24 15.15 -13.73
CA ARG A 43 5.97 13.94 -14.50
C ARG A 43 6.01 12.70 -13.61
N PHE A 44 5.11 11.79 -13.88
CA PHE A 44 5.06 10.51 -13.18
C PHE A 44 4.60 9.42 -14.15
N GLN A 45 4.98 8.19 -13.84
CA GLN A 45 4.49 7.02 -14.52
C GLN A 45 3.33 6.44 -13.73
N TYR A 46 2.28 6.04 -14.42
CA TYR A 46 1.09 5.48 -13.81
C TYR A 46 0.70 4.19 -14.54
N VAL A 47 0.49 3.14 -13.76
CA VAL A 47 -0.08 1.88 -14.22
C VAL A 47 -1.25 1.55 -13.31
N ALA A 48 -2.43 1.36 -13.89
CA ALA A 48 -3.59 0.88 -13.16
C ALA A 48 -3.39 -0.60 -12.84
N THR A 49 -3.79 -1.00 -11.63
CA THR A 49 -3.66 -2.38 -11.17
C THR A 49 -4.98 -2.91 -10.65
N ARG A 50 -5.20 -4.20 -10.82
CA ARG A 50 -6.38 -4.86 -10.30
C ARG A 50 -6.19 -5.17 -8.81
N ARG A 51 -7.22 -4.84 -8.02
CA ARG A 51 -7.21 -5.06 -6.57
C ARG A 51 -8.51 -5.75 -6.16
N ASP A 52 -8.55 -7.06 -6.34
CA ASP A 52 -9.72 -7.88 -6.00
C ASP A 52 -10.01 -7.88 -4.50
N ASP A 53 -8.97 -7.78 -3.66
CA ASP A 53 -9.08 -7.65 -2.21
C ASP A 53 -9.86 -6.39 -1.81
N VAL A 54 -9.52 -5.26 -2.41
CA VAL A 54 -10.20 -3.97 -2.16
C VAL A 54 -11.64 -4.04 -2.64
N SER A 55 -11.86 -4.58 -3.83
CA SER A 55 -13.18 -4.74 -4.41
C SER A 55 -14.11 -5.58 -3.53
N GLN A 56 -13.61 -6.69 -2.98
CA GLN A 56 -14.38 -7.55 -2.08
C GLN A 56 -14.71 -6.85 -0.75
N ILE A 57 -13.74 -6.16 -0.17
CA ILE A 57 -13.92 -5.51 1.13
C ILE A 57 -14.92 -4.36 1.05
N TYR A 58 -14.80 -3.51 0.03
CA TYR A 58 -15.59 -2.28 -0.03
C TYR A 58 -16.88 -2.39 -0.85
N PHE A 59 -16.94 -3.29 -1.83
CA PHE A 59 -18.10 -3.47 -2.69
C PHE A 59 -18.77 -4.83 -2.56
N GLY A 60 -18.17 -5.75 -1.81
CA GLY A 60 -18.74 -7.09 -1.60
C GLY A 60 -18.73 -7.99 -2.83
N ARG A 61 -18.01 -7.62 -3.88
CA ARG A 61 -17.92 -8.38 -5.12
C ARG A 61 -16.63 -8.06 -5.85
N THR A 62 -16.20 -8.95 -6.73
CA THR A 62 -15.10 -8.70 -7.64
C THR A 62 -15.57 -7.82 -8.79
N VAL A 63 -14.82 -6.75 -9.09
CA VAL A 63 -15.09 -5.86 -10.20
C VAL A 63 -13.94 -5.90 -11.19
N GLU A 64 -14.26 -5.73 -12.48
CA GLU A 64 -13.23 -5.74 -13.53
C GLU A 64 -12.40 -4.46 -13.55
N LYS A 65 -12.95 -3.36 -13.06
CA LYS A 65 -12.24 -2.09 -13.02
C LYS A 65 -11.01 -2.18 -12.14
N GLU A 66 -9.91 -1.64 -12.61
CA GLU A 66 -8.66 -1.58 -11.88
C GLU A 66 -8.74 -0.47 -10.84
N LEU A 67 -8.81 -0.85 -9.57
CA LEU A 67 -8.95 0.07 -8.43
C LEU A 67 -7.60 0.50 -7.86
N GLY A 68 -6.56 -0.23 -8.19
CA GLY A 68 -5.21 0.04 -7.69
C GLY A 68 -4.38 0.90 -8.62
N PHE A 69 -3.27 1.36 -8.11
CA PHE A 69 -2.30 2.12 -8.88
C PHE A 69 -0.87 1.73 -8.53
N ASP A 70 0.00 1.88 -9.52
CA ASP A 70 1.44 1.87 -9.37
C ASP A 70 1.93 3.20 -9.95
N ILE A 71 2.44 4.07 -9.10
CA ILE A 71 2.90 5.40 -9.48
C ILE A 71 4.38 5.52 -9.16
N GLN A 72 5.15 5.98 -10.14
CA GLN A 72 6.58 6.25 -9.99
C GLN A 72 6.88 7.67 -10.42
N PHE A 73 7.70 8.36 -9.67
CA PHE A 73 8.16 9.71 -10.02
C PHE A 73 9.57 9.96 -9.52
N PRO A 74 10.28 10.95 -10.13
CA PRO A 74 11.62 11.33 -9.67
C PRO A 74 11.56 11.84 -8.23
N TYR A 75 12.49 11.38 -7.41
CA TYR A 75 12.55 11.73 -6.00
C TYR A 75 13.96 12.16 -5.63
N GLU A 76 14.08 13.33 -5.01
CA GLU A 76 15.33 13.85 -4.46
C GLU A 76 15.19 14.01 -2.95
N ARG A 77 16.21 13.58 -2.23
CA ARG A 77 16.25 13.75 -0.77
C ARG A 77 16.22 15.22 -0.38
N GLY A 78 15.52 15.53 0.69
CA GLY A 78 15.40 16.89 1.19
C GLY A 78 14.25 17.69 0.55
N ASN A 79 13.59 17.16 -0.45
CA ASN A 79 12.45 17.79 -1.11
C ASN A 79 11.13 17.17 -0.65
N ASP A 80 10.09 17.97 -0.70
CA ASP A 80 8.73 17.52 -0.44
C ASP A 80 8.02 17.17 -1.75
N TYR A 81 7.15 16.17 -1.69
CA TYR A 81 6.32 15.75 -2.82
C TYR A 81 4.91 15.47 -2.34
N TYR A 82 3.94 15.61 -3.22
CA TYR A 82 2.54 15.37 -2.93
C TYR A 82 1.92 14.48 -3.99
N LEU A 83 1.26 13.41 -3.55
CA LEU A 83 0.39 12.62 -4.40
C LEU A 83 -1.04 13.11 -4.19
N ASN A 84 -1.70 13.50 -5.25
CA ASN A 84 -3.09 13.93 -5.24
C ASN A 84 -3.95 12.92 -5.98
N ALA A 85 -5.02 12.47 -5.34
CA ALA A 85 -6.07 11.66 -5.96
C ALA A 85 -7.35 12.48 -5.98
N LYS A 86 -7.97 12.60 -7.17
CA LYS A 86 -9.21 13.35 -7.35
C LYS A 86 -10.31 12.46 -7.86
N GLY A 87 -11.48 12.57 -7.28
CA GLY A 87 -12.69 11.88 -7.69
C GLY A 87 -13.90 12.38 -6.90
N GLU A 88 -15.08 12.29 -7.47
CA GLU A 88 -16.35 12.70 -6.84
C GLU A 88 -16.34 14.15 -6.33
N GLY A 89 -15.63 15.05 -7.01
CA GLY A 89 -15.47 16.43 -6.56
C GLY A 89 -14.61 16.60 -5.32
N ARG A 90 -13.93 15.54 -4.89
CA ARG A 90 -13.04 15.54 -3.73
C ARG A 90 -11.59 15.34 -4.14
N LYS A 91 -10.68 15.75 -3.27
CA LYS A 91 -9.25 15.60 -3.46
C LYS A 91 -8.61 15.07 -2.18
N ILE A 92 -7.85 14.02 -2.31
CA ILE A 92 -7.01 13.49 -1.23
C ILE A 92 -5.56 13.80 -1.58
N ARG A 93 -4.85 14.44 -0.66
CA ARG A 93 -3.43 14.80 -0.82
C ARG A 93 -2.60 14.07 0.22
N ILE A 94 -1.56 13.39 -0.23
CA ILE A 94 -0.63 12.67 0.64
C ILE A 94 0.76 13.26 0.43
N LYS A 95 1.38 13.70 1.51
CA LYS A 95 2.72 14.28 1.49
C LYS A 95 3.78 13.19 1.63
N TYR A 96 4.83 13.30 0.84
CA TYR A 96 6.01 12.45 0.91
C TYR A 96 7.27 13.31 1.06
N ASN A 97 8.08 12.99 2.05
CA ASN A 97 9.45 13.48 2.21
C ASN A 97 10.24 12.41 2.96
N GLU A 98 11.54 12.61 3.09
CA GLU A 98 12.42 11.63 3.72
C GLU A 98 11.97 11.27 5.15
N GLU A 99 11.59 12.27 5.94
CA GLU A 99 11.15 12.07 7.32
C GLU A 99 9.85 11.26 7.41
N LEU A 100 8.83 11.64 6.63
CA LEU A 100 7.54 10.95 6.63
C LEU A 100 7.65 9.51 6.12
N ILE A 101 8.45 9.28 5.09
CA ILE A 101 8.69 7.95 4.55
C ILE A 101 9.39 7.08 5.59
N ARG A 102 10.39 7.61 6.27
CA ARG A 102 11.12 6.92 7.33
C ARG A 102 10.21 6.53 8.49
N LYS A 103 9.35 7.45 8.94
CA LYS A 103 8.37 7.19 10.00
C LYS A 103 7.39 6.07 9.61
N ARG A 104 6.84 6.12 8.40
CA ARG A 104 5.91 5.10 7.91
C ARG A 104 6.57 3.74 7.79
N SER A 105 7.78 3.68 7.25
CA SER A 105 8.54 2.44 7.14
C SER A 105 8.84 1.83 8.51
N SER A 106 9.20 2.66 9.48
CA SER A 106 9.46 2.20 10.86
C SER A 106 8.20 1.62 11.50
N VAL A 107 7.06 2.29 11.37
CA VAL A 107 5.78 1.80 11.91
C VAL A 107 5.35 0.52 11.21
N ALA A 108 5.44 0.46 9.90
CA ALA A 108 5.11 -0.73 9.13
C ALA A 108 6.02 -1.91 9.51
N HIS A 109 7.31 -1.67 9.67
CA HIS A 109 8.27 -2.70 10.09
C HIS A 109 7.92 -3.26 11.47
N LYS A 110 7.61 -2.39 12.42
CA LYS A 110 7.21 -2.81 13.78
C LYS A 110 5.92 -3.64 13.76
N ARG A 111 4.93 -3.23 12.96
CA ARG A 111 3.69 -3.98 12.79
C ARG A 111 3.94 -5.35 12.17
N MET A 112 4.73 -5.42 11.14
CA MET A 112 5.07 -6.68 10.47
C MET A 112 5.83 -7.62 11.40
N GLN A 113 6.76 -7.09 12.19
CA GLN A 113 7.50 -7.89 13.16
C GLN A 113 6.56 -8.48 14.22
N LYS A 114 5.62 -7.68 14.71
CA LYS A 114 4.62 -8.14 15.68
C LYS A 114 3.75 -9.26 15.11
N ILE A 115 3.30 -9.11 13.88
CA ILE A 115 2.51 -10.13 13.18
C ILE A 115 3.32 -11.42 13.00
N ARG A 116 4.56 -11.32 12.57
CA ARG A 116 5.46 -12.47 12.42
C ARG A 116 5.66 -13.22 13.74
N ASP A 117 5.88 -12.49 14.83
CA ASP A 117 6.07 -13.09 16.14
C ASP A 117 4.83 -13.86 16.58
N LEU A 118 3.64 -13.27 16.40
CA LEU A 118 2.37 -13.93 16.69
C LEU A 118 2.14 -15.17 15.82
N MET A 119 2.40 -15.08 14.53
CA MET A 119 2.26 -16.19 13.59
C MET A 119 3.21 -17.34 13.92
N ASN A 120 4.44 -17.02 14.27
CA ASN A 120 5.44 -18.02 14.66
C ASN A 120 5.03 -18.74 15.93
N MET A 121 4.48 -18.04 16.92
CA MET A 121 3.96 -18.65 18.14
C MET A 121 2.80 -19.58 17.85
N GLU A 122 1.84 -19.18 17.02
CA GLU A 122 0.74 -20.03 16.62
C GLU A 122 1.18 -21.25 15.83
N THR A 123 2.10 -21.07 14.89
CA THR A 123 2.63 -22.16 14.09
C THR A 123 3.34 -23.20 14.96
N VAL A 124 4.15 -22.76 15.91
CA VAL A 124 4.81 -23.68 16.86
C VAL A 124 3.79 -24.43 17.68
N ARG A 125 2.76 -23.75 18.19
CA ARG A 125 1.69 -24.39 18.97
C ARG A 125 0.96 -25.44 18.15
N VAL A 126 0.52 -25.12 16.96
CA VAL A 126 -0.19 -26.04 16.07
C VAL A 126 0.70 -27.24 15.73
N CYS A 127 1.95 -27.05 15.46
CA CYS A 127 2.89 -28.14 15.17
C CYS A 127 3.08 -29.06 16.39
N LEU A 128 3.21 -28.50 17.58
CA LEU A 128 3.33 -29.29 18.80
C LEU A 128 2.07 -30.10 19.11
N ASP A 129 0.89 -29.52 18.92
CA ASP A 129 -0.39 -30.21 19.11
C ASP A 129 -0.53 -31.35 18.09
N PHE A 130 -0.23 -31.10 16.85
CA PHE A 130 -0.23 -32.12 15.81
C PHE A 130 0.71 -33.27 16.14
N TRP A 131 1.86 -32.99 16.66
CA TRP A 131 2.85 -33.97 17.08
C TRP A 131 2.35 -34.85 18.20
N LYS A 132 1.73 -34.23 19.21
CA LYS A 132 1.14 -34.97 20.33
C LYS A 132 0.03 -35.89 19.89
N GLU A 133 -0.82 -35.46 18.95
CA GLU A 133 -1.95 -36.24 18.47
C GLU A 133 -1.53 -37.37 17.52
N ASN A 134 -0.55 -37.14 16.67
CA ASN A 134 -0.20 -38.05 15.58
C ASN A 134 1.11 -38.79 15.80
N GLY A 135 1.87 -38.46 16.84
CA GLY A 135 3.16 -39.09 17.11
C GLY A 135 4.20 -38.88 16.03
N LEU A 136 4.01 -37.87 15.18
CA LEU A 136 4.92 -37.57 14.10
C LEU A 136 6.06 -36.70 14.57
N LYS A 137 7.26 -37.01 14.09
CA LYS A 137 8.38 -36.09 14.25
C LYS A 137 8.27 -34.99 13.21
N LEU A 138 8.27 -33.79 13.71
CA LEU A 138 8.47 -32.65 12.87
C LEU A 138 9.86 -32.63 12.41
N MET A 139 10.29 -32.51 11.51
CA MET A 139 11.60 -32.26 10.98
C MET A 139 12.79 -32.45 11.85
N ASP A 140 13.64 -33.09 11.38
CA ASP A 140 15.02 -33.13 11.89
C ASP A 140 15.88 -32.02 11.26
#